data_093cf4408e2ababa83d2c6db4c57bf99
#
_entry.id   093cf4408e2ababa83d2c6db4c57bf99
#
_cell.length_a   1.000
_cell.length_b   1.000
_cell.length_c   1.000
_cell.angle_alpha   90.00
_cell.angle_beta   90.00
_cell.angle_gamma   90.00
#
_symmetry.space_group_name_H-M   'P 1'
#
loop_
_entity.id
_entity.type
_entity.pdbx_description
1 polymer ?
#
loop_
_entity_poly.entity_id
_entity_poly.type
_entity_poly.pdbx_seq_one_letter_code
_entity_poly.pdbx_strand_id
1 'polypeptide(L)'
;FVKFVSELASCDVFHEGRRLRQDPRFAPAGTNVNFVQVNAAGDISVRTYEKGVEDETLACGTGIVASAMASWLAEKEKTGETPVNYKVHAKIADLAVSFIPLDKGIDPDNFRASEVWLTGPAAFVGTVETSF
;
A
#
# COMPACT_ATOMS: atom_id res chain seq x y z
N PHE A 1 0.15 7.98 0.90
CA PHE A 1 -1.25 8.12 0.53
C PHE A 1 -1.66 6.96 -0.38
N VAL A 2 -2.80 6.36 -0.08
CA VAL A 2 -3.36 5.24 -0.85
C VAL A 2 -4.68 5.68 -1.45
N LYS A 3 -4.80 5.55 -2.78
CA LYS A 3 -6.04 5.84 -3.51
C LYS A 3 -6.53 4.58 -4.20
N PHE A 4 -7.74 4.15 -3.85
CA PHE A 4 -8.38 3.01 -4.53
C PHE A 4 -8.98 3.43 -5.86
N VAL A 5 -8.73 2.64 -6.89
CA VAL A 5 -9.24 2.86 -8.24
C VAL A 5 -9.89 1.58 -8.75
N SER A 6 -10.86 1.72 -9.67
CA SER A 6 -11.56 0.58 -10.24
C SER A 6 -10.74 -0.14 -11.31
N GLU A 7 -9.93 0.59 -12.06
CA GLU A 7 -9.10 0.04 -13.13
C GLU A 7 -7.74 0.72 -13.16
N LEU A 8 -6.72 -0.03 -12.76
CA LEU A 8 -5.37 0.51 -12.63
C LEU A 8 -4.70 0.73 -13.99
N ALA A 9 -4.99 -0.13 -14.96
CA ALA A 9 -4.37 -0.06 -16.28
C ALA A 9 -4.66 1.25 -17.02
N SER A 10 -5.84 1.84 -16.81
CA SER A 10 -6.25 3.10 -17.42
C SER A 10 -5.97 4.32 -16.54
N CYS A 11 -5.40 4.14 -15.36
CA CYS A 11 -5.11 5.24 -14.44
C CYS A 11 -3.92 6.06 -14.94
N ASP A 12 -4.09 7.37 -15.00
CA ASP A 12 -3.01 8.31 -15.32
C ASP A 12 -2.19 8.59 -14.06
N VAL A 13 -1.30 7.67 -13.75
CA VAL A 13 -0.49 7.71 -12.52
C VAL A 13 0.40 8.95 -12.48
N PHE A 14 0.95 9.36 -13.63
CA PHE A 14 1.86 10.51 -13.66
C PHE A 14 1.13 11.80 -13.29
N HIS A 15 0.04 12.13 -13.97
CA HIS A 15 -0.66 13.40 -13.74
C HIS A 15 -1.46 13.40 -12.43
N GLU A 16 -2.18 12.34 -12.14
CA GLU A 16 -2.92 12.21 -10.88
C GLU A 16 -1.99 12.12 -9.68
N GLY A 17 -0.91 11.37 -9.81
CA GLY A 17 0.10 11.24 -8.77
C GLY A 17 0.77 12.58 -8.47
N ARG A 18 1.15 13.31 -9.50
CA ARG A 18 1.74 14.64 -9.35
C ARG A 18 0.79 15.61 -8.65
N ARG A 19 -0.48 15.60 -9.04
CA ARG A 19 -1.50 16.44 -8.41
C ARG A 19 -1.68 16.13 -6.93
N LEU A 20 -1.80 14.85 -6.60
CA LEU A 20 -2.02 14.40 -5.22
C LEU A 20 -0.77 14.58 -4.35
N ARG A 21 0.41 14.35 -4.92
CA ARG A 21 1.68 14.56 -4.22
C ARG A 21 1.85 15.99 -3.75
N GLN A 22 1.31 16.96 -4.50
CA GLN A 22 1.37 18.38 -4.20
C GLN A 22 0.12 18.92 -3.50
N ASP A 23 -0.82 18.08 -3.13
CA ASP A 23 -2.04 18.48 -2.45
C ASP A 23 -1.71 19.19 -1.13
N PRO A 24 -2.35 20.34 -0.84
CA PRO A 24 -2.10 21.10 0.39
C PRO A 24 -2.24 20.28 1.69
N ARG A 25 -3.04 19.22 1.69
CA ARG A 25 -3.19 18.33 2.85
C ARG A 25 -1.86 17.71 3.30
N PHE A 26 -0.91 17.57 2.38
CA PHE A 26 0.38 16.93 2.65
C PHE A 26 1.54 17.92 2.69
N ALA A 27 1.26 19.22 2.53
CA ALA A 27 2.28 20.27 2.57
C ALA A 27 2.83 20.43 4.01
N PRO A 28 4.12 20.82 4.16
CA PRO A 28 5.08 21.09 3.09
C PRO A 28 5.82 19.86 2.57
N ALA A 29 5.80 18.75 3.31
CA ALA A 29 6.61 17.58 3.00
C ALA A 29 6.18 16.84 1.72
N GLY A 30 4.89 16.83 1.42
CA GLY A 30 4.33 16.03 0.34
C GLY A 30 4.22 14.55 0.70
N THR A 31 3.84 13.73 -0.24
CA THR A 31 3.63 12.30 -0.03
C THR A 31 3.90 11.49 -1.30
N ASN A 32 4.25 10.22 -1.13
CA ASN A 32 4.11 9.24 -2.21
C ASN A 32 2.63 8.95 -2.45
N VAL A 33 2.26 8.61 -3.66
CA VAL A 33 0.88 8.27 -4.00
C VAL A 33 0.82 6.86 -4.55
N ASN A 34 0.07 6.00 -3.88
CA ASN A 34 -0.11 4.60 -4.26
C ASN A 34 -1.53 4.41 -4.79
N PHE A 35 -1.65 4.02 -6.06
CA PHE A 35 -2.93 3.69 -6.68
C PHE A 35 -3.15 2.19 -6.57
N VAL A 36 -4.28 1.80 -6.02
CA VAL A 36 -4.57 0.41 -5.67
C VAL A 36 -5.85 -0.05 -6.33
N GLN A 37 -5.77 -1.17 -7.02
CA GLN A 37 -6.93 -1.90 -7.52
C GLN A 37 -7.08 -3.19 -6.71
N VAL A 38 -8.23 -3.38 -6.09
CA VAL A 38 -8.55 -4.62 -5.39
C VAL A 38 -9.08 -5.64 -6.39
N ASN A 39 -8.33 -6.72 -6.59
CA ASN A 39 -8.71 -7.79 -7.51
C ASN A 39 -9.62 -8.82 -6.83
N ALA A 40 -9.28 -9.14 -5.58
CA ALA A 40 -10.02 -10.05 -4.71
C ALA A 40 -9.55 -9.84 -3.28
N ALA A 41 -10.18 -10.50 -2.32
CA ALA A 41 -9.70 -10.48 -0.93
C ALA A 41 -8.26 -11.03 -0.88
N GLY A 42 -7.34 -10.24 -0.35
CA GLY A 42 -5.92 -10.61 -0.27
C GLY A 42 -5.16 -10.52 -1.59
N ASP A 43 -5.72 -9.92 -2.62
CA ASP A 43 -5.06 -9.78 -3.92
C ASP A 43 -5.28 -8.37 -4.47
N ILE A 44 -4.20 -7.60 -4.58
CA ILE A 44 -4.24 -6.21 -5.07
C ILE A 44 -3.17 -5.96 -6.11
N SER A 45 -3.43 -4.97 -6.96
CA SER A 45 -2.45 -4.41 -7.89
C SER A 45 -2.14 -2.98 -7.49
N VAL A 46 -0.88 -2.59 -7.57
CA VAL A 46 -0.41 -1.27 -7.10
C VAL A 46 0.49 -0.60 -8.14
N ARG A 47 0.24 0.68 -8.38
CA ARG A 47 1.15 1.58 -9.12
C ARG A 47 1.44 2.79 -8.25
N THR A 48 2.68 3.23 -8.23
CA THR A 48 3.15 4.28 -7.32
C THR A 48 3.77 5.45 -8.06
N TYR A 49 3.35 6.66 -7.69
CA TYR A 49 4.06 7.91 -8.00
C TYR A 49 4.91 8.26 -6.78
N GLU A 50 6.22 8.37 -6.97
CA GLU A 50 7.16 8.52 -5.85
C GLU A 50 7.66 9.95 -5.70
N LYS A 51 7.44 10.50 -4.51
CA LYS A 51 7.98 11.79 -4.10
C LYS A 51 9.52 11.73 -4.13
N GLY A 52 10.12 12.77 -4.70
CA GLY A 52 11.59 12.82 -4.86
C GLY A 52 12.06 12.30 -6.20
N VAL A 53 11.42 11.28 -6.74
CA VAL A 53 11.61 10.83 -8.11
C VAL A 53 10.74 11.64 -9.08
N GLU A 54 9.56 12.04 -8.62
CA GLU A 54 8.55 12.81 -9.35
C GLU A 54 8.09 12.13 -10.64
N ASP A 55 7.93 10.83 -10.55
CA ASP A 55 7.44 9.96 -11.63
C ASP A 55 6.93 8.64 -11.05
N GLU A 56 6.29 7.85 -11.89
CA GLU A 56 5.92 6.48 -11.55
C GLU A 56 7.18 5.62 -11.42
N THR A 57 7.28 4.86 -10.33
CA THR A 57 8.38 3.92 -10.10
C THR A 57 7.93 2.48 -10.27
N LEU A 58 8.88 1.55 -10.40
CA LEU A 58 8.60 0.13 -10.60
C LEU A 58 7.98 -0.52 -9.36
N ALA A 59 8.46 -0.14 -8.19
CA ALA A 59 7.94 -0.59 -6.90
C ALA A 59 8.50 0.31 -5.79
N CYS A 60 7.70 0.51 -4.75
CA CYS A 60 8.13 1.18 -3.53
C CYS A 60 7.74 0.30 -2.35
N GLY A 61 8.73 -0.24 -1.63
CA GLY A 61 8.48 -1.22 -0.56
C GLY A 61 7.52 -0.72 0.51
N THR A 62 7.72 0.50 1.00
CA THR A 62 6.81 1.08 2.01
C THR A 62 5.41 1.31 1.45
N GLY A 63 5.31 1.73 0.20
CA GLY A 63 4.01 1.91 -0.47
C GLY A 63 3.26 0.61 -0.69
N ILE A 64 3.96 -0.47 -0.98
CA ILE A 64 3.37 -1.79 -1.13
C ILE A 64 2.81 -2.30 0.20
N VAL A 65 3.56 -2.15 1.28
CA VAL A 65 3.09 -2.51 2.62
C VAL A 65 1.90 -1.65 3.03
N ALA A 66 1.98 -0.33 2.84
CA ALA A 66 0.87 0.59 3.13
C ALA A 66 -0.39 0.24 2.34
N SER A 67 -0.24 -0.12 1.07
CA SER A 67 -1.35 -0.50 0.20
C SER A 67 -2.05 -1.78 0.67
N ALA A 68 -1.28 -2.77 1.11
CA ALA A 68 -1.83 -4.02 1.66
C ALA A 68 -2.59 -3.75 2.96
N MET A 69 -2.02 -2.96 3.85
CA MET A 69 -2.66 -2.63 5.12
C MET A 69 -3.93 -1.80 4.93
N ALA A 70 -3.90 -0.81 4.04
CA ALA A 70 -5.08 0.00 3.72
C ALA A 70 -6.19 -0.85 3.09
N SER A 71 -5.83 -1.81 2.24
CA SER A 71 -6.79 -2.73 1.64
C SER A 71 -7.46 -3.62 2.69
N TRP A 72 -6.68 -4.12 3.64
CA TRP A 72 -7.24 -4.91 4.75
C TRP A 72 -8.17 -4.06 5.62
N LEU A 73 -7.79 -2.82 5.93
CA LEU A 73 -8.64 -1.91 6.71
C LEU A 73 -9.97 -1.60 6.01
N ALA A 74 -9.99 -1.61 4.69
CA ALA A 74 -11.21 -1.37 3.90
C ALA A 74 -12.12 -2.60 3.80
N GLU A 75 -11.67 -3.78 4.17
CA GLU A 75 -12.49 -4.99 4.15
C GLU A 75 -13.59 -4.94 5.20
N LYS A 76 -14.77 -5.48 4.86
CA LYS A 76 -15.94 -5.44 5.73
C LYS A 76 -15.83 -6.37 6.93
N GLU A 77 -15.19 -7.52 6.77
CA GLU A 77 -14.99 -8.50 7.83
C GLU A 77 -13.52 -8.62 8.16
N LYS A 78 -13.18 -8.37 9.42
CA LYS A 78 -11.81 -8.41 9.90
C LYS A 78 -11.72 -9.27 11.14
N THR A 79 -10.73 -10.15 11.15
CA THR A 79 -10.32 -10.89 12.35
C THR A 79 -8.96 -10.37 12.79
N GLY A 80 -8.90 -9.71 13.94
CA GLY A 80 -7.63 -9.24 14.49
C GLY A 80 -6.79 -10.38 15.05
N GLU A 81 -5.49 -10.13 15.23
CA GLU A 81 -4.52 -11.07 15.84
C GLU A 81 -4.23 -12.33 15.02
N THR A 82 -4.76 -12.43 13.81
CA THR A 82 -4.48 -13.52 12.88
C THR A 82 -3.57 -12.99 11.77
N PRO A 83 -2.57 -13.75 11.32
CA PRO A 83 -1.74 -13.31 10.21
C PRO A 83 -2.58 -13.01 8.96
N VAL A 84 -2.34 -11.84 8.37
CA VAL A 84 -2.96 -11.39 7.14
C VAL A 84 -1.94 -11.49 6.03
N ASN A 85 -2.33 -12.07 4.91
CA ASN A 85 -1.46 -12.22 3.75
C ASN A 85 -2.07 -11.54 2.54
N TYR A 86 -1.25 -10.76 1.85
CA TYR A 86 -1.64 -10.10 0.61
C TYR A 86 -0.68 -10.45 -0.52
N LYS A 87 -1.26 -10.76 -1.67
CA LYS A 87 -0.52 -10.83 -2.92
C LYS A 87 -0.62 -9.47 -3.60
N VAL A 88 0.51 -8.88 -3.92
CA VAL A 88 0.59 -7.54 -4.50
C VAL A 88 1.25 -7.61 -5.87
N HIS A 89 0.50 -7.25 -6.90
CA HIS A 89 1.01 -7.15 -8.25
C HIS A 89 1.54 -5.73 -8.46
N ALA A 90 2.86 -5.59 -8.43
CA ALA A 90 3.54 -4.33 -8.74
C ALA A 90 4.01 -4.34 -10.20
N LYS A 91 4.44 -3.19 -10.68
CA LYS A 91 4.85 -3.03 -12.09
C LYS A 91 6.01 -3.95 -12.48
N ILE A 92 6.94 -4.21 -11.57
CA ILE A 92 8.12 -5.02 -11.84
C ILE A 92 7.92 -6.51 -11.55
N ALA A 93 7.11 -6.86 -10.54
CA ALA A 93 6.98 -8.23 -10.07
C ALA A 93 5.78 -8.40 -9.15
N ASP A 94 5.43 -9.65 -8.88
CA ASP A 94 4.50 -10.00 -7.82
C ASP A 94 5.25 -10.07 -6.49
N LEU A 95 4.67 -9.47 -5.47
CA LEU A 95 5.21 -9.41 -4.12
C LEU A 95 4.20 -9.96 -3.14
N ALA A 96 4.66 -10.33 -1.96
CA ALA A 96 3.79 -10.77 -0.87
C ALA A 96 4.03 -9.91 0.36
N VAL A 97 2.95 -9.53 1.02
CA VAL A 97 2.97 -8.80 2.29
C VAL A 97 2.23 -9.62 3.32
N SER A 98 2.83 -9.81 4.48
CA SER A 98 2.14 -10.39 5.62
C SER A 98 2.32 -9.52 6.86
N PHE A 99 1.30 -9.49 7.70
CA PHE A 99 1.34 -8.73 8.95
C PHE A 99 0.30 -9.28 9.92
N ILE A 100 0.49 -8.97 11.20
CA ILE A 100 -0.47 -9.32 12.26
C ILE A 100 -1.08 -8.02 12.77
N PRO A 101 -2.37 -7.75 12.53
CA PRO A 101 -3.03 -6.59 13.11
C PRO A 101 -3.09 -6.69 14.63
N LEU A 102 -2.80 -5.60 15.33
CA LEU A 102 -2.78 -5.58 16.79
C LEU A 102 -4.12 -5.19 17.41
N ASP A 103 -4.97 -4.51 16.66
CA ASP A 103 -6.25 -4.02 17.13
C ASP A 103 -7.40 -4.38 16.21
N LYS A 104 -8.55 -4.72 16.80
CA LYS A 104 -9.78 -5.01 16.07
C LYS A 104 -10.65 -3.78 15.80
N GLY A 105 -10.63 -2.86 16.67
CA GLY A 105 -11.48 -1.68 16.58
C GLY A 105 -10.78 -0.57 15.85
N ILE A 106 -10.92 -0.54 14.63
CA ILE A 106 -9.97 0.03 13.81
C ILE A 106 -10.23 1.50 13.56
N ASP A 107 -9.45 2.29 14.27
CA ASP A 107 -9.20 3.68 13.93
C ASP A 107 -8.06 3.70 12.91
N PRO A 108 -8.31 4.09 11.64
CA PRO A 108 -7.26 4.13 10.63
C PRO A 108 -6.07 5.01 11.01
N ASP A 109 -6.30 6.02 11.85
CA ASP A 109 -5.24 6.93 12.28
C ASP A 109 -4.32 6.30 13.33
N ASN A 110 -4.76 5.22 13.98
CA ASN A 110 -4.03 4.52 15.04
C ASN A 110 -3.78 3.05 14.74
N PHE A 111 -3.86 2.67 13.48
CA PHE A 111 -3.61 1.29 13.09
C PHE A 111 -2.17 0.87 13.37
N ARG A 112 -2.01 -0.28 14.00
CA ARG A 112 -0.71 -0.90 14.26
C ARG A 112 -0.71 -2.35 13.85
N ALA A 113 0.44 -2.82 13.39
CA ALA A 113 0.67 -4.20 13.03
C ALA A 113 2.03 -4.65 13.54
N SER A 114 2.15 -5.94 13.84
CA SER A 114 3.42 -6.59 14.16
C SER A 114 3.80 -7.59 13.07
N GLU A 115 5.05 -8.04 13.11
CA GLU A 115 5.57 -9.05 12.18
C GLU A 115 5.25 -8.73 10.72
N VAL A 116 5.61 -7.52 10.31
CA VAL A 116 5.38 -7.06 8.94
C VAL A 116 6.50 -7.56 8.03
N TRP A 117 6.14 -8.35 7.03
CA TRP A 117 7.06 -8.96 6.09
C TRP A 117 6.70 -8.58 4.67
N LEU A 118 7.70 -8.20 3.91
CA LEU A 118 7.61 -7.96 2.47
C LEU A 118 8.57 -8.91 1.78
N THR A 119 8.05 -9.76 0.90
CA THR A 119 8.85 -10.71 0.12
C THR A 119 8.62 -10.54 -1.36
N GLY A 120 9.66 -10.72 -2.14
CA GLY A 120 9.62 -10.67 -3.60
C GLY A 120 10.12 -11.98 -4.21
N PRO A 121 10.10 -12.10 -5.56
CA PRO A 121 10.47 -13.36 -6.21
C PRO A 121 11.94 -13.75 -6.03
N ALA A 122 12.82 -12.80 -5.71
CA ALA A 122 14.26 -13.07 -5.59
C ALA A 122 14.73 -13.30 -4.16
N ALA A 123 14.08 -12.72 -3.14
CA ALA A 123 14.53 -12.80 -1.75
C ALA A 123 13.57 -12.09 -0.81
N PHE A 124 13.75 -12.38 0.48
CA PHE A 124 13.20 -11.58 1.55
C PHE A 124 13.76 -10.15 1.49
N VAL A 125 12.87 -9.17 1.56
CA VAL A 125 13.23 -7.76 1.41
C VAL A 125 13.42 -7.06 2.77
N GLY A 126 12.66 -7.45 3.78
CA GLY A 126 12.82 -6.89 5.12
C GLY A 126 11.57 -7.02 5.98
N THR A 127 11.71 -6.66 7.26
CA THR A 127 10.58 -6.44 8.16
C THR A 127 10.39 -4.95 8.35
N VAL A 128 9.14 -4.52 8.47
CA VAL A 128 8.81 -3.12 8.65
C VAL A 128 7.86 -3.00 9.84
N GLU A 129 8.23 -2.16 10.81
CA GLU A 129 7.30 -1.71 11.83
C GLU A 129 6.72 -0.39 11.36
N THR A 130 5.39 -0.31 11.31
CA THR A 130 4.73 0.89 10.84
C THR A 130 3.46 1.17 11.64
N SER A 131 3.13 2.44 11.77
CA SER A 131 1.85 2.90 12.27
C SER A 131 1.29 3.95 11.31
N PHE A 132 0.02 3.90 11.13
CA PHE A 132 -0.69 4.88 10.31
C PHE A 132 -1.45 5.87 11.17
#